data_48d820a5d6abac6dbef936363bd468a3
#
_entry.id   48d820a5d6abac6dbef936363bd468a3
#
_cell.length_a   1.000
_cell.length_b   1.000
_cell.length_c   1.000
_cell.angle_alpha   90.00
_cell.angle_beta   90.00
_cell.angle_gamma   90.00
#
_symmetry.space_group_name_H-M   'P 1'
#
loop_
_entity.id
_entity.type
_entity.pdbx_description
1 polymer ?
#
loop_
_entity_poly.entity_id
_entity_poly.type
_entity_poly.pdbx_seq_one_letter_code
_entity_poly.pdbx_strand_id
1 'polypeptide(L)'
;MVRPGDRRPMITDHAIVVLADGGARALTHQAVDRHAGLPAGSTSYYFRTRAALIAAVVERIRVHSRTAFDNAQAQSAGPVTAEGAAALIAGQLRNLTGERWDQALAVFALLGEVREQPELRDALMRCLFSVDLA
;
A
#
# COMPACT_ATOMS: atom_id res chain seq x y z
N MET A 1 -14.00 7.94 -6.58
CA MET A 1 -14.29 9.25 -5.97
C MET A 1 -14.52 9.08 -4.49
N VAL A 2 -13.67 9.67 -3.67
CA VAL A 2 -13.80 9.61 -2.21
C VAL A 2 -14.92 10.56 -1.80
N ARG A 3 -15.92 10.05 -1.06
CA ARG A 3 -16.99 10.88 -0.54
C ARG A 3 -16.45 11.82 0.55
N PRO A 4 -16.88 13.11 0.60
CA PRO A 4 -16.54 13.97 1.72
C PRO A 4 -16.94 13.29 3.05
N GLY A 5 -16.00 13.15 3.97
CA GLY A 5 -16.19 12.47 5.25
C GLY A 5 -15.91 10.96 5.25
N ASP A 6 -15.53 10.37 4.13
CA ASP A 6 -15.08 8.97 4.10
C ASP A 6 -13.67 8.87 4.70
N ARG A 7 -13.58 8.19 5.85
CA ARG A 7 -12.32 8.00 6.59
C ARG A 7 -11.54 6.75 6.18
N ARG A 8 -12.07 5.92 5.27
CA ARG A 8 -11.41 4.68 4.85
C ARG A 8 -9.99 4.91 4.33
N PRO A 9 -9.73 5.86 3.40
CA PRO A 9 -8.36 6.10 2.92
C PRO A 9 -7.40 6.48 4.05
N MET A 10 -7.82 7.33 4.95
CA MET A 10 -7.01 7.76 6.10
C MET A 10 -6.74 6.60 7.05
N ILE A 11 -7.74 5.79 7.37
CA ILE A 11 -7.60 4.60 8.22
C ILE A 11 -6.60 3.62 7.61
N THR A 12 -6.70 3.34 6.32
CA THR A 12 -5.79 2.42 5.63
C THR A 12 -4.37 2.98 5.54
N ASP A 13 -4.19 4.28 5.38
CA ASP A 13 -2.86 4.91 5.43
C ASP A 13 -2.20 4.73 6.81
N HIS A 14 -2.94 4.92 7.89
CA HIS A 14 -2.45 4.64 9.24
C HIS A 14 -2.18 3.15 9.48
N ALA A 15 -3.01 2.26 8.93
CA ALA A 15 -2.80 0.82 8.99
C ALA A 15 -1.48 0.38 8.30
N ILE A 16 -1.11 1.01 7.19
CA ILE A 16 0.18 0.79 6.51
C ILE A 16 1.35 1.10 7.46
N VAL A 17 1.29 2.22 8.17
CA VAL A 17 2.34 2.59 9.13
C VAL A 17 2.39 1.63 10.31
N VAL A 18 1.24 1.22 10.85
CA VAL A 18 1.18 0.20 11.92
C VAL A 18 1.83 -1.11 11.48
N LEU A 19 1.57 -1.56 10.24
CA LEU A 19 2.21 -2.75 9.67
C LEU A 19 3.72 -2.57 9.50
N ALA A 20 4.15 -1.42 9.01
CA ALA A 20 5.56 -1.12 8.81
C ALA A 20 6.34 -1.14 10.12
N ASP A 21 5.76 -0.60 11.18
CA ASP A 21 6.40 -0.47 12.49
C ASP A 21 6.42 -1.78 13.28
N GLY A 22 5.35 -2.56 13.22
CA GLY A 22 5.18 -3.70 14.11
C GLY A 22 4.88 -5.05 13.45
N GLY A 23 4.76 -5.08 12.13
CA GLY A 23 4.43 -6.29 11.38
C GLY A 23 2.95 -6.66 11.44
N ALA A 24 2.61 -7.82 10.89
CA ALA A 24 1.22 -8.27 10.74
C ALA A 24 0.51 -8.46 12.09
N ARG A 25 1.22 -8.90 13.11
CA ARG A 25 0.67 -9.10 14.47
C ARG A 25 0.27 -7.80 15.15
N ALA A 26 0.94 -6.70 14.82
CA ALA A 26 0.62 -5.37 15.35
C ALA A 26 -0.65 -4.78 14.74
N LEU A 27 -1.06 -5.26 13.57
CA LEU A 27 -2.25 -4.77 12.89
C LEU A 27 -3.52 -5.27 13.59
N THR A 28 -4.07 -4.42 14.42
CA THR A 28 -5.38 -4.60 15.06
C THR A 28 -6.23 -3.35 14.83
N HIS A 29 -7.54 -3.48 14.87
CA HIS A 29 -8.44 -2.33 14.77
C HIS A 29 -8.14 -1.27 15.84
N GLN A 30 -7.85 -1.69 17.06
CA GLN A 30 -7.51 -0.78 18.16
C GLN A 30 -6.16 -0.08 17.94
N ALA A 31 -5.16 -0.78 17.40
CA ALA A 31 -3.86 -0.18 17.10
C ALA A 31 -3.98 0.90 16.03
N VAL A 32 -4.80 0.66 15.01
CA VAL A 32 -5.08 1.65 13.96
C VAL A 32 -5.84 2.85 14.53
N ASP A 33 -6.86 2.64 15.35
CA ASP A 33 -7.58 3.73 16.02
C ASP A 33 -6.63 4.62 16.82
N ARG A 34 -5.74 4.02 17.62
CA ARG A 34 -4.75 4.76 18.42
C ARG A 34 -3.77 5.53 17.56
N HIS A 35 -3.25 4.90 16.53
CA HIS A 35 -2.28 5.54 15.62
C HIS A 35 -2.92 6.71 14.86
N ALA A 36 -4.17 6.57 14.46
CA ALA A 36 -4.91 7.59 13.73
C ALA A 36 -5.51 8.69 14.62
N GLY A 37 -5.43 8.54 15.94
CA GLY A 37 -6.08 9.47 16.88
C GLY A 37 -7.59 9.44 16.81
N LEU A 38 -8.18 8.29 16.48
CA LEU A 38 -9.62 8.10 16.35
C LEU A 38 -10.24 7.53 17.63
N PRO A 39 -11.54 7.80 17.88
CA PRO A 39 -12.27 7.13 18.94
C PRO A 39 -12.22 5.61 18.77
N ALA A 40 -12.19 4.89 19.89
CA ALA A 40 -12.22 3.43 19.90
C ALA A 40 -13.44 2.89 19.14
N GLY A 41 -13.20 1.91 18.25
CA GLY A 41 -14.24 1.32 17.41
C GLY A 41 -14.40 1.97 16.04
N SER A 42 -13.69 3.06 15.74
CA SER A 42 -13.79 3.75 14.45
C SER A 42 -13.36 2.85 13.28
N THR A 43 -12.22 2.18 13.40
CA THR A 43 -11.73 1.26 12.37
C THR A 43 -12.70 0.09 12.18
N SER A 44 -13.23 -0.47 13.26
CA SER A 44 -14.23 -1.56 13.22
C SER A 44 -15.54 -1.15 12.57
N TYR A 45 -15.92 0.12 12.68
CA TYR A 45 -17.11 0.64 12.01
C TYR A 45 -16.99 0.57 10.49
N TYR A 46 -15.82 0.91 9.93
CA TYR A 46 -15.58 0.88 8.47
C TYR A 46 -15.17 -0.50 7.96
N PHE A 47 -14.39 -1.24 8.75
CA PHE A 47 -13.85 -2.56 8.40
C PHE A 47 -14.15 -3.53 9.55
N ARG A 48 -15.24 -4.26 9.42
CA ARG A 48 -15.76 -5.09 10.53
C ARG A 48 -14.89 -6.29 10.87
N THR A 49 -14.11 -6.79 9.92
CA THR A 49 -13.26 -7.97 10.12
C THR A 49 -11.82 -7.63 9.81
N ARG A 50 -10.89 -8.42 10.36
CA ARG A 50 -9.47 -8.34 10.02
C ARG A 50 -9.25 -8.56 8.52
N ALA A 51 -9.94 -9.53 7.92
CA ALA A 51 -9.85 -9.81 6.49
C ALA A 51 -10.27 -8.60 5.64
N ALA A 52 -11.35 -7.90 6.01
CA ALA A 52 -11.80 -6.68 5.34
C ALA A 52 -10.76 -5.55 5.47
N LEU A 53 -10.17 -5.39 6.64
CA LEU A 53 -9.11 -4.40 6.87
C LEU A 53 -7.87 -4.69 6.00
N ILE A 54 -7.40 -5.94 5.97
CA ILE A 54 -6.26 -6.37 5.15
C ILE A 54 -6.53 -6.13 3.67
N ALA A 55 -7.69 -6.53 3.17
CA ALA A 55 -8.08 -6.32 1.77
C ALA A 55 -8.07 -4.82 1.40
N ALA A 56 -8.58 -3.97 2.29
CA ALA A 56 -8.58 -2.52 2.09
C ALA A 56 -7.16 -1.93 2.10
N VAL A 57 -6.28 -2.43 2.96
CA VAL A 57 -4.86 -2.03 3.00
C VAL A 57 -4.15 -2.42 1.70
N VAL A 58 -4.36 -3.64 1.21
CA VAL A 58 -3.80 -4.09 -0.08
C VAL A 58 -4.26 -3.19 -1.22
N GLU A 59 -5.54 -2.87 -1.28
CA GLU A 59 -6.09 -1.96 -2.30
C GLU A 59 -5.49 -0.55 -2.18
N ARG A 60 -5.31 -0.05 -0.96
CA ARG A 60 -4.68 1.26 -0.74
C ARG A 60 -3.23 1.30 -1.22
N ILE A 61 -2.46 0.26 -0.93
CA ILE A 61 -1.09 0.10 -1.42
C ILE A 61 -1.07 0.06 -2.95
N ARG A 62 -2.01 -0.66 -3.55
CA ARG A 62 -2.15 -0.74 -5.01
C ARG A 62 -2.39 0.65 -5.62
N VAL A 63 -3.29 1.42 -5.06
CA VAL A 63 -3.58 2.79 -5.53
C VAL A 63 -2.35 3.68 -5.42
N HIS A 64 -1.63 3.65 -4.29
CA HIS A 64 -0.40 4.42 -4.11
C HIS A 64 0.70 4.01 -5.09
N SER A 65 0.86 2.71 -5.31
CA SER A 65 1.84 2.17 -6.26
C SER A 65 1.53 2.60 -7.69
N ARG A 66 0.26 2.55 -8.08
CA ARG A 66 -0.19 3.00 -9.40
C ARG A 66 0.07 4.49 -9.60
N THR A 67 -0.29 5.31 -8.63
CA THR A 67 -0.05 6.76 -8.69
C THR A 67 1.44 7.07 -8.80
N ALA A 68 2.28 6.41 -8.02
CA ALA A 68 3.73 6.59 -8.08
C ALA A 68 4.31 6.19 -9.44
N PHE A 69 3.82 5.10 -10.03
CA PHE A 69 4.22 4.65 -11.35
C PHE A 69 3.79 5.65 -12.43
N ASP A 70 2.53 6.07 -12.42
CA ASP A 70 2.00 7.03 -13.39
C ASP A 70 2.77 8.37 -13.33
N ASN A 71 3.09 8.85 -12.13
CA ASN A 71 3.90 10.06 -11.95
C ASN A 71 5.33 9.89 -12.49
N ALA A 72 5.97 8.76 -12.23
CA ALA A 72 7.30 8.45 -12.73
C ALA A 72 7.31 8.38 -14.27
N GLN A 73 6.29 7.76 -14.84
CA GLN A 73 6.13 7.63 -16.30
C GLN A 73 5.90 8.98 -16.96
N ALA A 74 5.09 9.86 -16.35
CA ALA A 74 4.85 11.22 -16.84
C ALA A 74 6.13 12.09 -16.84
N GLN A 75 7.04 11.84 -15.89
CA GLN A 75 8.33 12.53 -15.81
C GLN A 75 9.38 11.98 -16.81
N SER A 76 9.15 10.80 -17.35
CA SER A 76 10.03 10.12 -18.30
C SER A 76 9.58 10.37 -19.75
N ALA A 77 9.34 11.63 -20.12
CA ALA A 77 8.91 12.00 -21.46
C ALA A 77 10.06 11.78 -22.47
N GLY A 78 9.95 10.75 -23.31
CA GLY A 78 10.92 10.47 -24.35
C GLY A 78 10.76 9.06 -24.94
N PRO A 79 11.52 8.73 -26.00
CA PRO A 79 11.50 7.40 -26.57
C PRO A 79 11.98 6.36 -25.54
N VAL A 80 11.41 5.16 -25.61
CA VAL A 80 11.81 4.04 -24.73
C VAL A 80 13.24 3.63 -25.11
N THR A 81 14.19 4.04 -24.27
CA THR A 81 15.60 3.67 -24.38
C THR A 81 16.01 2.80 -23.19
N ALA A 82 17.09 2.04 -23.34
CA ALA A 82 17.65 1.26 -22.23
C ALA A 82 18.04 2.15 -21.03
N GLU A 83 18.59 3.34 -21.32
CA GLU A 83 18.93 4.33 -20.29
C GLU A 83 17.69 4.89 -19.59
N GLY A 84 16.62 5.19 -20.33
CA GLY A 84 15.35 5.63 -19.79
C GLY A 84 14.69 4.57 -18.91
N ALA A 85 14.70 3.31 -19.34
CA ALA A 85 14.21 2.18 -18.56
C ALA A 85 15.02 1.99 -17.27
N ALA A 86 16.35 2.07 -17.36
CA ALA A 86 17.22 1.98 -16.17
C ALA A 86 16.96 3.12 -15.18
N ALA A 87 16.77 4.34 -15.67
CA ALA A 87 16.44 5.50 -14.84
C ALA A 87 15.09 5.35 -14.15
N LEU A 88 14.08 4.80 -14.84
CA LEU A 88 12.76 4.52 -14.29
C LEU A 88 12.85 3.50 -13.15
N ILE A 89 13.55 2.39 -13.38
CA ILE A 89 13.76 1.34 -12.36
C ILE A 89 14.52 1.91 -11.16
N ALA A 90 15.59 2.65 -11.37
CA ALA A 90 16.35 3.28 -10.30
C ALA A 90 15.49 4.27 -9.49
N GLY A 91 14.62 5.03 -10.16
CA GLY A 91 13.66 5.92 -9.53
C GLY A 91 12.66 5.17 -8.65
N GLN A 92 12.12 4.05 -9.12
CA GLN A 92 11.22 3.19 -8.35
C GLN A 92 11.91 2.60 -7.12
N LEU A 93 13.13 2.13 -7.24
CA LEU A 93 13.91 1.62 -6.11
C LEU A 93 14.18 2.70 -5.07
N ARG A 94 14.55 3.91 -5.50
CA ARG A 94 14.72 5.05 -4.58
C ARG A 94 13.42 5.39 -3.84
N ASN A 95 12.28 5.38 -4.52
CA ASN A 95 10.99 5.65 -3.89
C ASN A 95 10.64 4.57 -2.86
N LEU A 96 10.88 3.29 -3.18
CA LEU A 96 10.62 2.18 -2.25
C LEU A 96 11.52 2.22 -1.00
N THR A 97 12.75 2.69 -1.14
CA THR A 97 13.69 2.82 -0.01
C THR A 97 13.63 4.19 0.68
N GLY A 98 12.85 5.12 0.15
CA GLY A 98 12.64 6.47 0.69
C GLY A 98 11.18 6.70 1.10
N GLU A 99 10.47 7.51 0.34
CA GLU A 99 9.11 7.96 0.66
C GLU A 99 8.09 6.82 0.82
N ARG A 100 8.30 5.70 0.13
CA ARG A 100 7.40 4.53 0.17
C ARG A 100 7.95 3.39 1.01
N TRP A 101 8.89 3.66 1.89
CA TRP A 101 9.51 2.64 2.74
C TRP A 101 8.48 1.91 3.61
N ASP A 102 7.55 2.64 4.23
CA ASP A 102 6.49 2.04 5.04
C ASP A 102 5.59 1.11 4.22
N GLN A 103 5.29 1.48 2.97
CA GLN A 103 4.54 0.61 2.08
C GLN A 103 5.29 -0.67 1.74
N ALA A 104 6.59 -0.58 1.47
CA ALA A 104 7.41 -1.76 1.20
C ALA A 104 7.43 -2.71 2.40
N LEU A 105 7.64 -2.18 3.60
CA LEU A 105 7.58 -2.97 4.83
C LEU A 105 6.20 -3.58 5.07
N ALA A 106 5.13 -2.84 4.83
CA ALA A 106 3.76 -3.33 4.96
C ALA A 106 3.48 -4.48 3.98
N VAL A 107 3.95 -4.39 2.74
CA VAL A 107 3.83 -5.48 1.75
C VAL A 107 4.51 -6.75 2.27
N PHE A 108 5.75 -6.66 2.74
CA PHE A 108 6.46 -7.81 3.30
C PHE A 108 5.73 -8.40 4.52
N ALA A 109 5.22 -7.55 5.40
CA ALA A 109 4.46 -7.98 6.57
C ALA A 109 3.19 -8.75 6.19
N LEU A 110 2.52 -8.33 5.12
CA LEU A 110 1.27 -8.95 4.67
C LEU A 110 1.45 -10.21 3.84
N LEU A 111 2.61 -10.45 3.23
CA LEU A 111 2.82 -11.63 2.38
C LEU A 111 2.50 -12.95 3.10
N GLY A 112 2.83 -13.07 4.37
CA GLY A 112 2.49 -14.22 5.20
C GLY A 112 0.99 -14.37 5.44
N GLU A 113 0.29 -13.27 5.64
CA GLU A 113 -1.16 -13.24 5.92
C GLU A 113 -2.00 -13.61 4.68
N VAL A 114 -1.55 -13.23 3.50
CA VAL A 114 -2.29 -13.45 2.25
C VAL A 114 -1.83 -14.67 1.47
N ARG A 115 -0.96 -15.49 2.06
CA ARG A 115 -0.36 -16.66 1.39
C ARG A 115 -1.39 -17.59 0.74
N GLU A 116 -2.51 -17.80 1.40
CA GLU A 116 -3.59 -18.68 0.94
C GLU A 116 -4.69 -17.95 0.16
N GLN A 117 -4.48 -16.66 -0.13
CA GLN A 117 -5.40 -15.84 -0.89
C GLN A 117 -4.71 -15.34 -2.18
N PRO A 118 -4.77 -16.13 -3.28
CA PRO A 118 -4.01 -15.85 -4.50
C PRO A 118 -4.22 -14.45 -5.06
N GLU A 119 -5.45 -13.95 -5.04
CA GLU A 119 -5.79 -12.63 -5.57
C GLU A 119 -5.08 -11.50 -4.81
N LEU A 120 -5.10 -11.55 -3.47
CA LEU A 120 -4.42 -10.55 -2.64
C LEU A 120 -2.90 -10.67 -2.72
N ARG A 121 -2.39 -11.89 -2.74
CA ARG A 121 -0.96 -12.14 -2.92
C ARG A 121 -0.47 -11.56 -4.24
N ASP A 122 -1.16 -11.84 -5.33
CA ASP A 122 -0.79 -11.36 -6.66
C ASP A 122 -0.91 -9.83 -6.76
N ALA A 123 -1.91 -9.24 -6.12
CA ALA A 123 -2.03 -7.79 -6.01
C ALA A 123 -0.84 -7.16 -5.27
N LEU A 124 -0.41 -7.75 -4.14
CA LEU A 124 0.76 -7.28 -3.39
C LEU A 124 2.06 -7.42 -4.20
N MET A 125 2.25 -8.53 -4.89
CA MET A 125 3.44 -8.74 -5.71
C MET A 125 3.54 -7.72 -6.84
N ARG A 126 2.42 -7.39 -7.49
CA ARG A 126 2.38 -6.33 -8.50
C ARG A 126 2.72 -4.96 -7.92
N CYS A 127 2.32 -4.68 -6.68
CA CYS A 127 2.65 -3.41 -6.00
C CYS A 127 4.15 -3.21 -5.81
N LEU A 128 4.90 -4.28 -5.55
CA LEU A 128 6.36 -4.20 -5.39
C LEU A 128 7.07 -3.88 -6.71
N PHE A 129 6.63 -4.49 -7.78
CA PHE A 129 7.35 -4.42 -9.05
C PHE A 129 6.74 -3.44 -10.06
N SER A 130 5.59 -2.85 -9.76
CA SER A 130 4.86 -1.91 -10.63
C SER A 130 4.69 -2.43 -12.07
N VAL A 131 4.62 -3.73 -12.23
CA VAL A 131 4.48 -4.37 -13.54
C VAL A 131 3.01 -4.68 -13.76
N ASP A 132 2.27 -3.71 -14.26
CA ASP A 132 1.06 -3.99 -15.01
C ASP A 132 1.51 -4.42 -16.43
N LEU A 133 1.84 -5.68 -16.56
CA LEU A 133 1.87 -6.32 -17.85
C LEU A 133 0.40 -6.52 -18.25
N ALA A 134 -0.14 -5.49 -18.86
CA ALA A 134 -1.42 -5.60 -19.56
C ALA A 134 -1.32 -6.65 -20.66
#